data_518d1f1c4777418fcedde566196fa786
#
_entry.id   518d1f1c4777418fcedde566196fa786
#
_cell.length_a   1.000
_cell.length_b   1.000
_cell.length_c   1.000
_cell.angle_alpha   90.00
_cell.angle_beta   90.00
_cell.angle_gamma   90.00
#
_symmetry.space_group_name_H-M   'P 1'
#
loop_
_entity.id
_entity.type
_entity.pdbx_description
1 polymer ?
#
loop_
_entity_poly.entity_id
_entity_poly.type
_entity_poly.pdbx_seq_one_letter_code
_entity_poly.pdbx_strand_id
1 'polypeptide(L)'
;FQKIWYNIYKDKNKAYYYDESNEYEPKLIPIEGYDITTLSLLIADLLADKNYIYYTKYRLIKNDKVEILAIYPGYRMGCSQDTHPSSDFYLLKNVDGYWLTELGGGAKIRFLGTELEDFEL
;
A
#
# COMPACT_ATOMS: atom_id res chain seq x y z
N PHE A 1 -19.09 -2.92 -10.48
CA PHE A 1 -17.89 -2.82 -9.64
C PHE A 1 -16.78 -3.70 -10.20
N GLN A 2 -15.59 -3.15 -10.23
CA GLN A 2 -14.39 -3.89 -10.59
C GLN A 2 -13.52 -4.06 -9.36
N LYS A 3 -13.14 -5.30 -9.03
CA LYS A 3 -12.20 -5.57 -7.96
C LYS A 3 -10.79 -5.24 -8.43
N ILE A 4 -10.11 -4.34 -7.70
CA ILE A 4 -8.75 -3.93 -8.00
C ILE A 4 -7.77 -4.82 -7.24
N TRP A 5 -8.04 -5.02 -5.96
CA TRP A 5 -7.22 -5.79 -5.06
C TRP A 5 -8.09 -6.31 -3.92
N TYR A 6 -7.55 -7.04 -2.99
CA TYR A 6 -8.25 -7.81 -1.97
C TYR A 6 -9.55 -7.17 -1.44
N ASN A 7 -9.48 -5.97 -0.87
CA ASN A 7 -10.65 -5.27 -0.33
C ASN A 7 -10.95 -3.97 -1.07
N ILE A 8 -10.35 -3.77 -2.23
CA ILE A 8 -10.50 -2.52 -2.96
C ILE A 8 -11.25 -2.75 -4.25
N TYR A 9 -12.32 -2.00 -4.41
CA TYR A 9 -13.19 -2.04 -5.58
C TYR A 9 -13.32 -0.66 -6.16
N LYS A 10 -13.62 -0.56 -7.44
CA LYS A 10 -13.96 0.71 -8.07
C LYS A 10 -15.15 0.56 -9.00
N ASP A 11 -15.88 1.65 -9.19
CA ASP A 11 -16.82 1.83 -10.28
C ASP A 11 -16.36 3.01 -11.12
N LYS A 12 -17.22 3.49 -12.03
CA LYS A 12 -16.84 4.63 -12.88
C LYS A 12 -16.67 5.96 -12.16
N ASN A 13 -17.11 6.05 -10.91
CA ASN A 13 -17.15 7.30 -10.15
C ASN A 13 -16.25 7.31 -8.92
N LYS A 14 -16.10 6.16 -8.22
CA LYS A 14 -15.42 6.12 -6.93
C LYS A 14 -14.70 4.80 -6.70
N ALA A 15 -13.75 4.82 -5.77
CA ALA A 15 -13.17 3.62 -5.20
C ALA A 15 -13.81 3.36 -3.84
N TYR A 16 -13.80 2.09 -3.43
CA TYR A 16 -14.43 1.64 -2.19
C TYR A 16 -13.54 0.64 -1.47
N TYR A 17 -13.53 0.75 -0.15
CA TYR A 17 -12.94 -0.26 0.72
C TYR A 17 -14.05 -1.12 1.29
N TYR A 18 -13.93 -2.43 1.14
CA TYR A 18 -14.89 -3.37 1.70
C TYR A 18 -14.48 -3.72 3.13
N ASP A 19 -15.25 -3.24 4.10
CA ASP A 19 -14.97 -3.43 5.51
C ASP A 19 -15.76 -4.63 6.03
N GLU A 20 -15.05 -5.71 6.34
CA GLU A 20 -15.62 -6.94 6.89
C GLU A 20 -15.48 -7.01 8.41
N SER A 21 -15.03 -5.95 9.07
CA SER A 21 -14.83 -5.96 10.52
C SER A 21 -16.10 -6.23 11.31
N ASN A 22 -17.26 -5.91 10.75
CA ASN A 22 -18.54 -6.24 11.31
C ASN A 22 -19.21 -7.34 10.47
N GLU A 23 -19.23 -8.57 10.99
CA GLU A 23 -19.83 -9.72 10.29
C GLU A 23 -21.31 -9.52 9.96
N TYR A 24 -22.00 -8.75 10.77
CA TYR A 24 -23.44 -8.54 10.62
C TYR A 24 -23.78 -7.45 9.62
N GLU A 25 -22.88 -6.51 9.42
CA GLU A 25 -23.08 -5.40 8.49
C GLU A 25 -21.78 -5.05 7.74
N PRO A 26 -21.35 -5.91 6.80
CA PRO A 26 -20.24 -5.52 5.97
C PRO A 26 -20.59 -4.31 5.11
N LYS A 27 -19.67 -3.37 4.98
CA LYS A 27 -19.90 -2.10 4.30
C LYS A 27 -18.88 -1.81 3.23
N LEU A 28 -19.34 -1.23 2.12
CA LEU A 28 -18.46 -0.59 1.15
C LEU A 28 -18.31 0.87 1.57
N ILE A 29 -17.10 1.24 1.94
CA ILE A 29 -16.78 2.59 2.40
C ILE A 29 -16.13 3.35 1.25
N PRO A 30 -16.73 4.47 0.79
CA PRO A 30 -16.10 5.27 -0.27
C PRO A 30 -14.75 5.80 0.19
N ILE A 31 -13.76 5.74 -0.70
CA ILE A 31 -12.43 6.27 -0.45
C ILE A 31 -12.20 7.44 -1.39
N GLU A 32 -11.87 8.60 -0.82
CA GLU A 32 -11.57 9.79 -1.60
C GLU A 32 -10.09 9.90 -1.90
N GLY A 33 -9.77 10.64 -2.94
CA GLY A 33 -8.39 10.96 -3.28
C GLY A 33 -7.77 10.12 -4.38
N TYR A 34 -8.41 9.02 -4.78
CA TYR A 34 -7.93 8.24 -5.92
C TYR A 34 -8.34 8.86 -7.25
N ASP A 35 -7.48 8.74 -8.23
CA ASP A 35 -7.88 8.96 -9.62
C ASP A 35 -8.43 7.65 -10.16
N ILE A 36 -9.75 7.58 -10.28
CA ILE A 36 -10.45 6.35 -10.64
C ILE A 36 -10.06 5.84 -12.03
N THR A 37 -9.81 6.76 -12.94
CA THR A 37 -9.49 6.40 -14.33
C THR A 37 -8.22 5.59 -14.44
N THR A 38 -7.22 5.88 -13.60
CA THR A 38 -5.90 5.27 -13.67
C THR A 38 -5.60 4.31 -12.53
N LEU A 39 -6.49 4.19 -11.53
CA LEU A 39 -6.26 3.33 -10.37
C LEU A 39 -6.17 1.86 -10.78
N SER A 40 -5.06 1.22 -10.42
CA SER A 40 -4.81 -0.19 -10.72
C SER A 40 -3.86 -0.79 -9.70
N LEU A 41 -3.78 -2.13 -9.70
CA LEU A 41 -2.79 -2.83 -8.90
C LEU A 41 -1.41 -2.66 -9.54
N LEU A 42 -0.44 -2.20 -8.76
CA LEU A 42 0.92 -2.00 -9.25
C LEU A 42 1.76 -3.27 -9.09
N ILE A 43 2.01 -3.68 -7.86
CA ILE A 43 2.76 -4.89 -7.54
C ILE A 43 2.48 -5.27 -6.08
N ALA A 44 2.47 -6.57 -5.79
CA ALA A 44 2.24 -7.08 -4.43
C ALA A 44 1.00 -6.42 -3.82
N ASP A 45 1.16 -5.67 -2.72
CA ASP A 45 0.05 -5.04 -2.03
C ASP A 45 -0.12 -3.55 -2.39
N LEU A 46 0.61 -3.08 -3.40
CA LEU A 46 0.60 -1.67 -3.77
C LEU A 46 -0.32 -1.38 -4.94
N LEU A 47 -1.08 -0.33 -4.78
CA LEU A 47 -1.94 0.23 -5.82
C LEU A 47 -1.34 1.53 -6.33
N ALA A 48 -1.71 1.91 -7.53
CA ALA A 48 -1.24 3.17 -8.11
C ALA A 48 -2.32 3.82 -8.95
N ASP A 49 -2.38 5.12 -8.91
CA ASP A 49 -3.04 5.92 -9.94
C ASP A 49 -1.99 6.82 -10.58
N LYS A 50 -2.39 7.75 -11.44
CA LYS A 50 -1.43 8.64 -12.10
C LYS A 50 -0.71 9.59 -11.14
N ASN A 51 -1.25 9.78 -9.93
CA ASN A 51 -0.74 10.78 -8.98
C ASN A 51 0.07 10.17 -7.84
N TYR A 52 -0.36 9.02 -7.30
CA TYR A 52 0.21 8.46 -6.08
C TYR A 52 0.30 6.95 -6.09
N ILE A 53 1.12 6.43 -5.19
CA ILE A 53 1.17 5.02 -4.80
C ILE A 53 0.40 4.86 -3.50
N TYR A 54 -0.37 3.79 -3.39
CA TYR A 54 -1.24 3.54 -2.23
C TYR A 54 -1.04 2.12 -1.68
N TYR A 55 -1.27 1.98 -0.38
CA TYR A 55 -1.49 0.70 0.28
C TYR A 55 -2.90 0.69 0.86
N THR A 56 -3.78 -0.11 0.32
CA THR A 56 -5.22 -0.11 0.61
C THR A 56 -5.78 1.32 0.53
N LYS A 57 -6.26 1.86 1.64
CA LYS A 57 -6.77 3.23 1.72
C LYS A 57 -5.71 4.29 2.04
N TYR A 58 -4.46 3.87 2.25
CA TYR A 58 -3.38 4.77 2.67
C TYR A 58 -2.59 5.27 1.47
N ARG A 59 -2.47 6.58 1.35
CA ARG A 59 -1.64 7.20 0.34
C ARG A 59 -0.19 7.21 0.81
N LEU A 60 0.72 6.76 -0.02
CA LEU A 60 2.14 6.63 0.33
C LEU A 60 2.99 7.76 -0.26
N ILE A 61 3.35 7.66 -1.51
CA ILE A 61 4.27 8.60 -2.16
C ILE A 61 3.74 9.00 -3.53
N LYS A 62 4.31 10.08 -4.08
CA LYS A 62 3.97 10.49 -5.45
C LYS A 62 4.39 9.44 -6.46
N ASN A 63 3.51 9.18 -7.42
CA ASN A 63 3.80 8.28 -8.53
C ASN A 63 4.48 9.06 -9.66
N ASP A 64 5.72 9.44 -9.43
CA ASP A 64 6.55 10.12 -10.41
C ASP A 64 7.92 9.47 -10.40
N LYS A 65 8.26 8.77 -11.48
CA LYS A 65 9.51 8.01 -11.63
C LYS A 65 9.71 6.99 -10.51
N VAL A 66 8.65 6.27 -10.15
CA VAL A 66 8.70 5.31 -9.05
C VAL A 66 9.44 4.06 -9.46
N GLU A 67 10.35 3.62 -8.58
CA GLU A 67 11.03 2.33 -8.66
C GLU A 67 10.82 1.60 -7.33
N ILE A 68 10.53 0.31 -7.40
CA ILE A 68 10.45 -0.56 -6.24
C ILE A 68 11.78 -1.28 -6.13
N LEU A 69 12.60 -0.86 -5.17
CA LEU A 69 13.98 -1.34 -5.07
C LEU A 69 14.07 -2.67 -4.32
N ALA A 70 13.26 -2.84 -3.28
CA ALA A 70 13.27 -4.05 -2.49
C ALA A 70 11.96 -4.22 -1.74
N ILE A 71 11.60 -5.48 -1.47
CA ILE A 71 10.47 -5.85 -0.65
C ILE A 71 10.99 -6.81 0.40
N TYR A 72 10.80 -6.48 1.68
CA TYR A 72 11.22 -7.31 2.81
C TYR A 72 9.99 -7.78 3.56
N PRO A 73 9.58 -9.04 3.41
CA PRO A 73 8.45 -9.55 4.15
C PRO A 73 8.78 -9.64 5.64
N GLY A 74 7.86 -9.16 6.46
CA GLY A 74 7.98 -9.29 7.89
C GLY A 74 7.47 -10.63 8.37
N TYR A 75 8.10 -11.18 9.40
CA TYR A 75 7.68 -12.44 10.01
C TYR A 75 7.25 -12.21 11.43
N ARG A 76 6.15 -12.84 11.77
CA ARG A 76 5.71 -12.89 13.14
C ARG A 76 6.32 -14.11 13.81
N MET A 77 7.27 -13.87 14.70
CA MET A 77 7.88 -14.90 15.52
C MET A 77 6.98 -15.15 16.72
N GLY A 78 6.29 -16.27 16.72
CA GLY A 78 5.42 -16.64 17.82
C GLY A 78 5.44 -18.13 18.08
N CYS A 79 5.03 -18.53 19.29
CA CYS A 79 4.87 -19.93 19.64
C CYS A 79 3.66 -20.58 18.98
N SER A 80 2.84 -19.81 18.30
CA SER A 80 1.72 -20.34 17.56
C SER A 80 2.15 -20.70 16.15
N GLN A 81 1.44 -21.63 15.55
CA GLN A 81 1.69 -22.04 14.18
C GLN A 81 1.20 -21.00 13.17
N ASP A 82 0.66 -19.90 13.64
CA ASP A 82 0.24 -18.81 12.78
C ASP A 82 1.44 -18.01 12.33
N THR A 83 1.90 -18.31 11.15
CA THR A 83 2.95 -17.53 10.48
C THR A 83 2.31 -16.38 9.73
N HIS A 84 1.81 -15.39 10.45
CA HIS A 84 1.35 -14.18 9.80
C HIS A 84 2.53 -13.22 9.63
N PRO A 85 2.70 -12.63 8.45
CA PRO A 85 3.64 -11.53 8.32
C PRO A 85 3.19 -10.40 9.24
N SER A 86 4.09 -9.92 10.09
CA SER A 86 3.78 -8.83 11.01
C SER A 86 3.69 -7.50 10.28
N SER A 87 4.66 -7.21 9.44
CA SER A 87 4.71 -6.03 8.60
C SER A 87 5.65 -6.30 7.45
N ASP A 88 5.34 -5.73 6.30
CA ASP A 88 6.22 -5.77 5.14
C ASP A 88 6.91 -4.42 4.99
N PHE A 89 8.19 -4.44 4.65
CA PHE A 89 8.95 -3.24 4.36
C PHE A 89 9.18 -3.13 2.87
N TYR A 90 8.90 -1.97 2.32
CA TYR A 90 9.13 -1.68 0.91
C TYR A 90 10.11 -0.52 0.80
N LEU A 91 11.20 -0.74 0.09
CA LEU A 91 12.14 0.32 -0.23
C LEU A 91 11.78 0.87 -1.60
N LEU A 92 11.32 2.10 -1.62
CA LEU A 92 10.81 2.75 -2.82
C LEU A 92 11.67 3.97 -3.16
N LYS A 93 11.70 4.29 -4.44
CA LYS A 93 12.32 5.50 -4.94
C LYS A 93 11.33 6.24 -5.84
N ASN A 94 11.28 7.55 -5.71
CA ASN A 94 10.53 8.40 -6.65
C ASN A 94 11.34 9.64 -6.99
N VAL A 95 10.70 10.62 -7.62
CA VAL A 95 11.36 11.87 -8.02
C VAL A 95 11.98 12.62 -6.84
N ASP A 96 11.42 12.49 -5.64
CA ASP A 96 11.88 13.21 -4.44
C ASP A 96 13.03 12.49 -3.74
N GLY A 97 13.23 11.20 -3.96
CA GLY A 97 14.27 10.43 -3.33
C GLY A 97 13.82 9.04 -2.87
N TYR A 98 14.44 8.55 -1.80
CA TYR A 98 14.23 7.20 -1.29
C TYR A 98 13.30 7.18 -0.09
N TRP A 99 12.45 6.17 -0.04
CA TRP A 99 11.41 6.03 0.97
C TRP A 99 11.36 4.62 1.51
N LEU A 100 11.31 4.48 2.83
CA LEU A 100 11.04 3.21 3.47
C LEU A 100 9.59 3.23 3.95
N THR A 101 8.82 2.24 3.52
CA THR A 101 7.44 2.10 3.95
C THR A 101 7.27 0.82 4.74
N GLU A 102 6.61 0.89 5.88
CA GLU A 102 6.22 -0.26 6.69
C GLU A 102 4.72 -0.43 6.57
N LEU A 103 4.29 -1.55 6.02
CA LEU A 103 2.90 -1.83 5.68
C LEU A 103 2.41 -3.08 6.41
N GLY A 104 1.24 -2.99 7.00
CA GLY A 104 0.62 -4.07 7.75
C GLY A 104 -0.18 -3.48 8.90
N GLY A 105 -1.51 -3.58 8.87
CA GLY A 105 -2.36 -2.94 9.86
C GLY A 105 -2.38 -1.42 9.80
N GLY A 106 -1.64 -0.82 8.88
CA GLY A 106 -1.51 0.60 8.67
C GLY A 106 -0.36 0.87 7.74
N ALA A 107 0.04 2.13 7.61
CA ALA A 107 1.17 2.51 6.78
C ALA A 107 2.03 3.53 7.50
N LYS A 108 3.33 3.26 7.59
CA LYS A 108 4.33 4.19 8.10
C LYS A 108 5.32 4.49 6.99
N ILE A 109 5.59 5.75 6.75
CA ILE A 109 6.41 6.20 5.64
C ILE A 109 7.57 7.04 6.20
N ARG A 110 8.78 6.67 5.81
CA ARG A 110 9.98 7.38 6.23
C ARG A 110 10.80 7.80 5.02
N PHE A 111 11.08 9.08 4.91
CA PHE A 111 11.95 9.60 3.88
C PHE A 111 13.42 9.39 4.26
N LEU A 112 14.18 8.78 3.37
CA LEU A 112 15.59 8.45 3.62
C LEU A 112 16.58 9.44 2.99
N GLY A 113 16.08 10.38 2.20
CA GLY A 113 16.91 11.38 1.53
C GLY A 113 17.04 11.14 0.03
N THR A 114 17.81 12.02 -0.60
CA THR A 114 18.00 11.98 -2.06
C THR A 114 19.08 10.98 -2.47
N GLU A 115 19.91 10.55 -1.53
CA GLU A 115 20.93 9.53 -1.74
C GLU A 115 20.80 8.45 -0.69
N LEU A 116 20.97 7.21 -1.11
CA LEU A 116 20.89 6.05 -0.21
C LEU A 116 22.30 5.67 0.20
N GLU A 117 22.69 6.08 1.41
CA GLU A 117 23.96 5.70 2.02
C GLU A 117 23.71 4.62 3.07
N ASP A 118 24.62 3.66 3.22
CA ASP A 118 24.74 2.66 4.28
C ASP A 118 23.43 2.40 5.05
N PHE A 119 22.40 2.00 4.34
CA PHE A 119 21.11 1.73 4.93
C PHE A 119 20.95 0.25 5.22
N GLU A 120 20.76 -0.10 6.49
CA GLU A 120 20.45 -1.47 6.92
C GLU A 120 19.06 -1.52 7.55
N LEU A 121 18.34 -2.55 7.18
CA LEU A 121 17.04 -2.84 7.76
C LEU A 121 17.14 -3.69 9.02
#